data_dc505832a56dc8c720ab0e75e4fc9d28
#
_entry.id   dc505832a56dc8c720ab0e75e4fc9d28
#
_cell.length_a   1.000
_cell.length_b   1.000
_cell.length_c   1.000
_cell.angle_alpha   90.00
_cell.angle_beta   90.00
_cell.angle_gamma   90.00
#
_symmetry.space_group_name_H-M   'P 1'
#
loop_
_entity.id
_entity.type
_entity.pdbx_description
1 polymer ?
#
loop_
_entity_poly.entity_id
_entity_poly.type
_entity_poly.pdbx_seq_one_letter_code
_entity_poly.pdbx_strand_id
1 'polypeptide(L)'
;MLSVALLFTTLTTSVSYTFTTAYAEEAGASTQQSAQSGVSWPEAPEISAGNGILIDADTGAILYEKNAYTKCYPASTTKILTGLLTVENCSMDETVTFSRAAANSVTWEDSNLATKVGEQYTVEQALYGLLLYSANEIAYGLAEHVGGSLENFVEMMNARARELGTVNTHFANASGLYDPNHYTTAYDMAMIARGCYNNSTFVNIDSTEDTYTIGPTNLTGESRTFRHRHQMLKGRPMYYEYCKGGKTGFTDQSGFTLVTFAEKNDMRLICVVFNCSDSNIRFTDTRTLFDWGFDNFKKITASSDTISSYFSGSNYYQSAVYSRYPENFSLSASTLTIPNHANVSDITLAVNENYTPEEIDNAYTTGIRFKSVSYTHLTLPTI
;
A
#
# COMPACT_ATOMS: atom_id res chain seq x y z
N MET A 1 -2.63 30.16 -25.36
CA MET A 1 -2.52 28.92 -26.16
C MET A 1 -1.42 27.99 -25.60
N LEU A 2 -1.27 27.84 -24.30
CA LEU A 2 -0.20 27.01 -23.72
C LEU A 2 -0.66 26.09 -22.57
N SER A 3 -1.95 25.99 -22.32
CA SER A 3 -2.42 25.20 -21.15
C SER A 3 -3.17 23.92 -21.49
N VAL A 4 -3.43 23.63 -22.74
CA VAL A 4 -4.29 22.51 -23.14
C VAL A 4 -3.50 21.21 -23.36
N ALA A 5 -2.23 21.28 -23.75
CA ALA A 5 -1.41 20.09 -24.01
C ALA A 5 -1.00 19.32 -22.73
N LEU A 6 -1.10 19.94 -21.54
CA LEU A 6 -0.67 19.28 -20.28
C LEU A 6 -1.76 18.44 -19.60
N LEU A 7 -3.01 18.52 -20.05
CA LEU A 7 -4.12 17.85 -19.36
C LEU A 7 -4.24 16.36 -19.72
N PHE A 8 -3.75 15.94 -20.86
CA PHE A 8 -3.93 14.57 -21.35
C PHE A 8 -2.65 13.75 -21.45
N THR A 9 -1.46 14.38 -21.37
CA THR A 9 -0.17 13.66 -21.33
C THR A 9 0.00 12.81 -20.07
N THR A 10 -0.84 12.98 -19.05
CA THR A 10 -0.82 12.14 -17.85
C THR A 10 -1.56 10.81 -18.02
N LEU A 11 -2.30 10.61 -19.11
CA LEU A 11 -2.91 9.31 -19.42
C LEU A 11 -1.90 8.31 -19.99
N THR A 12 -0.77 8.76 -20.51
CA THR A 12 0.20 7.87 -21.20
C THR A 12 1.33 7.36 -20.30
N THR A 13 1.56 7.94 -19.13
CA THR A 13 2.68 7.52 -18.26
C THR A 13 2.29 7.11 -16.85
N SER A 14 1.03 7.17 -16.55
CA SER A 14 0.58 6.81 -15.22
C SER A 14 -0.69 5.96 -15.33
N VAL A 15 -0.48 4.65 -15.54
CA VAL A 15 -1.28 3.69 -14.80
C VAL A 15 -0.88 3.91 -13.34
N SER A 16 -0.87 5.15 -12.94
CA SER A 16 -0.52 5.59 -11.61
C SER A 16 -1.81 5.66 -10.82
N TYR A 17 -2.04 4.60 -10.06
CA TYR A 17 -2.66 4.68 -8.76
C TYR A 17 -3.88 5.58 -8.66
N THR A 18 -4.99 5.13 -9.20
CA THR A 18 -6.26 5.71 -8.86
C THR A 18 -7.20 4.61 -8.41
N PHE A 19 -7.33 4.54 -7.12
CA PHE A 19 -8.28 3.69 -6.44
C PHE A 19 -9.63 4.39 -6.47
N THR A 20 -10.66 3.73 -6.96
CA THR A 20 -12.02 4.11 -6.62
C THR A 20 -12.45 3.32 -5.41
N THR A 21 -12.92 4.05 -4.48
CA THR A 21 -13.74 3.55 -3.39
C THR A 21 -15.04 3.05 -3.96
N ALA A 22 -15.17 1.73 -4.07
CA ALA A 22 -16.49 1.14 -4.09
C ALA A 22 -17.05 1.33 -2.68
N TYR A 23 -18.01 2.23 -2.51
CA TYR A 23 -18.84 2.23 -1.33
C TYR A 23 -19.60 0.90 -1.34
N ALA A 24 -19.39 0.08 -0.32
CA ALA A 24 -20.29 -1.00 -0.01
C ALA A 24 -21.58 -0.37 0.55
N GLU A 25 -22.50 0.04 -0.32
CA GLU A 25 -23.90 0.09 0.03
C GLU A 25 -24.38 -1.36 0.14
N GLU A 26 -25.15 -1.67 1.18
CA GLU A 26 -25.83 -2.95 1.33
C GLU A 26 -26.65 -3.24 0.08
N ALA A 27 -26.06 -3.96 -0.84
CA ALA A 27 -26.77 -4.43 -2.03
C ALA A 27 -27.53 -5.69 -1.66
N GLY A 28 -28.84 -5.52 -1.51
CA GLY A 28 -29.77 -6.62 -1.55
C GLY A 28 -29.54 -7.47 -2.79
N ALA A 29 -29.47 -8.78 -2.59
CA ALA A 29 -29.25 -9.78 -3.61
C ALA A 29 -30.16 -9.57 -4.83
N SER A 30 -29.56 -9.19 -5.96
CA SER A 30 -30.17 -9.35 -7.27
C SER A 30 -29.32 -10.33 -8.09
N THR A 31 -29.80 -11.55 -8.18
CA THR A 31 -29.36 -12.56 -9.13
C THR A 31 -29.53 -12.05 -10.54
N GLN A 32 -28.47 -11.56 -11.16
CA GLN A 32 -28.36 -11.50 -12.62
C GLN A 32 -27.36 -12.57 -13.07
N GLN A 33 -27.93 -13.63 -13.61
CA GLN A 33 -27.28 -14.70 -14.32
C GLN A 33 -26.72 -14.13 -15.64
N SER A 34 -25.42 -13.81 -15.69
CA SER A 34 -24.72 -13.51 -16.93
C SER A 34 -23.87 -14.71 -17.34
N ALA A 35 -23.91 -15.00 -18.63
CA ALA A 35 -23.38 -16.20 -19.27
C ALA A 35 -21.88 -16.41 -19.03
N GLN A 36 -21.58 -17.64 -18.67
CA GLN A 36 -20.33 -18.40 -18.66
C GLN A 36 -19.17 -17.84 -19.50
N SER A 37 -18.15 -17.33 -18.82
CA SER A 37 -16.75 -17.59 -19.19
C SER A 37 -16.28 -18.74 -18.30
N GLY A 38 -15.69 -19.80 -18.89
CA GLY A 38 -15.37 -21.04 -18.17
C GLY A 38 -14.12 -20.97 -17.27
N VAL A 39 -13.71 -19.79 -16.85
CA VAL A 39 -12.55 -19.56 -15.98
C VAL A 39 -13.00 -19.31 -14.55
N SER A 40 -12.62 -20.19 -13.63
CA SER A 40 -12.88 -20.00 -12.20
C SER A 40 -11.68 -19.36 -11.51
N TRP A 41 -11.91 -18.64 -10.41
CA TRP A 41 -10.85 -18.20 -9.51
C TRP A 41 -10.23 -19.42 -8.82
N PRO A 42 -8.88 -19.46 -8.64
CA PRO A 42 -8.26 -20.56 -7.92
C PRO A 42 -8.83 -20.71 -6.51
N GLU A 43 -9.02 -21.94 -6.05
CA GLU A 43 -9.47 -22.20 -4.69
C GLU A 43 -8.50 -21.58 -3.68
N ALA A 44 -9.03 -20.74 -2.81
CA ALA A 44 -8.23 -19.97 -1.87
C ALA A 44 -7.84 -20.82 -0.65
N PRO A 45 -6.62 -20.65 -0.11
CA PRO A 45 -6.22 -21.34 1.10
C PRO A 45 -6.91 -20.76 2.33
N GLU A 46 -7.13 -21.60 3.34
CA GLU A 46 -7.56 -21.14 4.67
C GLU A 46 -6.38 -20.56 5.43
N ILE A 47 -6.59 -19.41 6.09
CA ILE A 47 -5.64 -18.78 7.01
C ILE A 47 -6.24 -18.62 8.39
N SER A 48 -5.38 -18.61 9.42
CA SER A 48 -5.80 -18.48 10.83
C SER A 48 -5.95 -17.01 11.26
N ALA A 49 -5.30 -16.07 10.57
CA ALA A 49 -5.45 -14.64 10.82
C ALA A 49 -6.91 -14.20 10.74
N GLY A 50 -7.32 -13.28 11.62
CA GLY A 50 -8.68 -12.74 11.64
C GLY A 50 -9.00 -11.90 10.40
N ASN A 51 -8.00 -11.18 9.88
CA ASN A 51 -8.10 -10.35 8.68
C ASN A 51 -6.89 -10.62 7.78
N GLY A 52 -7.11 -10.70 6.49
CA GLY A 52 -6.03 -10.93 5.53
C GLY A 52 -6.34 -10.41 4.14
N ILE A 53 -5.29 -10.01 3.42
CA ILE A 53 -5.37 -9.65 2.01
C ILE A 53 -4.04 -9.97 1.32
N LEU A 54 -4.12 -10.41 0.08
CA LEU A 54 -3.01 -10.54 -0.84
C LEU A 54 -3.30 -9.76 -2.11
N ILE A 55 -2.40 -8.87 -2.49
CA ILE A 55 -2.53 -8.07 -3.72
C ILE A 55 -1.28 -8.19 -4.58
N ASP A 56 -1.46 -8.02 -5.89
CA ASP A 56 -0.34 -7.71 -6.79
C ASP A 56 0.02 -6.23 -6.64
N ALA A 57 1.28 -5.94 -6.32
CA ALA A 57 1.75 -4.58 -6.08
C ALA A 57 1.72 -3.70 -7.34
N ASP A 58 1.92 -4.28 -8.51
CA ASP A 58 2.00 -3.54 -9.75
C ASP A 58 0.59 -3.20 -10.28
N THR A 59 -0.30 -4.16 -10.32
CA THR A 59 -1.63 -4.00 -10.88
C THR A 59 -2.67 -3.53 -9.85
N GLY A 60 -2.44 -3.82 -8.56
CA GLY A 60 -3.40 -3.59 -7.49
C GLY A 60 -4.49 -4.66 -7.42
N ALA A 61 -4.40 -5.71 -8.23
CA ALA A 61 -5.36 -6.80 -8.22
C ALA A 61 -5.38 -7.49 -6.86
N ILE A 62 -6.58 -7.64 -6.28
CA ILE A 62 -6.80 -8.41 -5.06
C ILE A 62 -6.85 -9.88 -5.45
N LEU A 63 -5.90 -10.67 -4.95
CA LEU A 63 -5.82 -12.10 -5.23
C LEU A 63 -6.57 -12.91 -4.16
N TYR A 64 -6.46 -12.47 -2.91
CA TYR A 64 -7.10 -13.08 -1.74
C TYR A 64 -7.62 -12.01 -0.80
N GLU A 65 -8.76 -12.27 -0.18
CA GLU A 65 -9.28 -11.44 0.91
C GLU A 65 -10.02 -12.26 1.96
N LYS A 66 -9.84 -11.89 3.23
CA LYS A 66 -10.59 -12.39 4.37
C LYS A 66 -10.84 -11.23 5.33
N ASN A 67 -12.10 -10.83 5.51
CA ASN A 67 -12.45 -9.68 6.36
C ASN A 67 -11.61 -8.44 6.06
N ALA A 68 -11.22 -8.23 4.79
CA ALA A 68 -10.20 -7.25 4.40
C ALA A 68 -10.62 -5.80 4.68
N TYR A 69 -11.90 -5.52 4.74
CA TYR A 69 -12.48 -4.18 4.98
C TYR A 69 -12.94 -3.95 6.43
N THR A 70 -12.80 -4.95 7.28
CA THR A 70 -13.16 -4.82 8.70
C THR A 70 -12.12 -3.97 9.43
N LYS A 71 -12.59 -2.99 10.21
CA LYS A 71 -11.72 -2.13 11.03
C LYS A 71 -10.94 -2.94 12.06
N CYS A 72 -9.66 -2.65 12.17
CA CYS A 72 -8.74 -3.26 13.12
C CYS A 72 -7.64 -2.27 13.52
N TYR A 73 -6.85 -2.62 14.51
CA TYR A 73 -5.73 -1.80 14.98
C TYR A 73 -4.45 -2.24 14.30
N PRO A 74 -3.70 -1.30 13.64
CA PRO A 74 -2.50 -1.64 12.88
C PRO A 74 -1.29 -1.98 13.74
N ALA A 75 -1.25 -1.51 14.98
CA ALA A 75 -0.03 -1.50 15.79
C ALA A 75 1.15 -0.90 15.01
N SER A 76 2.36 -1.40 15.22
CA SER A 76 3.58 -0.86 14.58
C SER A 76 3.66 -1.02 13.06
N THR A 77 2.68 -1.65 12.38
CA THR A 77 2.61 -1.57 10.92
C THR A 77 2.33 -0.14 10.43
N THR A 78 1.78 0.73 11.28
CA THR A 78 1.69 2.19 11.10
C THR A 78 3.00 2.81 10.60
N LYS A 79 4.13 2.32 11.09
CA LYS A 79 5.45 2.88 10.81
C LYS A 79 5.88 2.81 9.34
N ILE A 80 5.20 1.98 8.51
CA ILE A 80 5.47 2.01 7.07
C ILE A 80 5.05 3.35 6.46
N LEU A 81 3.90 3.92 6.90
CA LEU A 81 3.48 5.24 6.42
C LEU A 81 4.35 6.36 6.99
N THR A 82 4.77 6.25 8.26
CA THR A 82 5.73 7.19 8.86
C THR A 82 7.05 7.17 8.08
N GLY A 83 7.55 5.99 7.73
CA GLY A 83 8.76 5.84 6.91
C GLY A 83 8.56 6.40 5.50
N LEU A 84 7.42 6.11 4.85
CA LEU A 84 7.11 6.63 3.52
C LEU A 84 7.09 8.17 3.50
N LEU A 85 6.36 8.79 4.42
CA LEU A 85 6.33 10.26 4.53
C LEU A 85 7.72 10.85 4.79
N THR A 86 8.54 10.16 5.56
CA THR A 86 9.92 10.62 5.82
C THR A 86 10.75 10.61 4.54
N VAL A 87 10.76 9.51 3.78
CA VAL A 87 11.52 9.42 2.53
C VAL A 87 10.97 10.30 1.40
N GLU A 88 9.72 10.69 1.47
CA GLU A 88 9.08 11.60 0.51
C GLU A 88 9.40 13.08 0.79
N ASN A 89 9.78 13.43 2.03
CA ASN A 89 9.90 14.83 2.45
C ASN A 89 11.29 15.24 2.93
N CYS A 90 12.22 14.28 3.17
CA CYS A 90 13.53 14.59 3.73
C CYS A 90 14.66 13.98 2.90
N SER A 91 15.84 14.63 2.94
CA SER A 91 17.07 14.04 2.49
C SER A 91 17.65 13.10 3.55
N MET A 92 18.32 12.03 3.13
CA MET A 92 18.80 10.98 4.05
C MET A 92 19.89 11.47 5.04
N ASP A 93 20.62 12.51 4.67
CA ASP A 93 21.69 13.15 5.46
C ASP A 93 21.21 14.26 6.39
N GLU A 94 19.93 14.67 6.32
CA GLU A 94 19.38 15.64 7.27
C GLU A 94 19.51 15.16 8.71
N THR A 95 19.69 16.08 9.64
CA THR A 95 19.86 15.77 11.06
C THR A 95 18.55 15.89 11.81
N VAL A 96 18.07 14.76 12.33
CA VAL A 96 16.93 14.68 13.27
C VAL A 96 17.45 14.91 14.68
N THR A 97 16.93 15.94 15.36
CA THR A 97 17.24 16.21 16.79
C THR A 97 16.03 15.83 17.63
N PHE A 98 16.23 14.89 18.57
CA PHE A 98 15.13 14.36 19.37
C PHE A 98 14.75 15.32 20.50
N SER A 99 13.53 15.81 20.47
CA SER A 99 12.96 16.66 21.51
C SER A 99 12.73 15.87 22.82
N ARG A 100 12.43 16.59 23.89
CA ARG A 100 12.00 15.96 25.15
C ARG A 100 10.70 15.18 24.97
N ALA A 101 9.78 15.65 24.13
CA ALA A 101 8.52 14.97 23.86
C ALA A 101 8.78 13.64 23.11
N ALA A 102 9.58 13.67 22.04
CA ALA A 102 9.93 12.47 21.28
C ALA A 102 10.68 11.45 22.13
N ALA A 103 11.76 11.84 22.81
CA ALA A 103 12.58 10.92 23.61
C ALA A 103 11.82 10.30 24.79
N ASN A 104 10.84 11.01 25.35
CA ASN A 104 10.03 10.53 26.47
C ASN A 104 8.64 10.01 26.06
N SER A 105 8.38 9.87 24.76
CA SER A 105 7.09 9.38 24.22
C SER A 105 6.83 7.89 24.50
N VAL A 106 7.81 7.17 25.03
CA VAL A 106 7.80 5.72 25.20
C VAL A 106 8.16 5.33 26.62
N THR A 107 7.67 4.17 27.03
CA THR A 107 8.07 3.51 28.27
C THR A 107 9.21 2.51 28.00
N TRP A 108 9.79 1.96 29.07
CA TRP A 108 10.84 0.94 28.95
C TRP A 108 10.33 -0.38 28.34
N GLU A 109 9.02 -0.63 28.40
CA GLU A 109 8.36 -1.83 27.83
C GLU A 109 8.16 -1.71 26.32
N ASP A 110 8.16 -0.49 25.79
CA ASP A 110 7.98 -0.23 24.38
C ASP A 110 9.24 -0.54 23.57
N SER A 111 9.08 -0.80 22.29
CA SER A 111 10.21 -0.86 21.36
C SER A 111 10.89 0.50 21.26
N ASN A 112 12.13 0.62 21.73
CA ASN A 112 12.88 1.87 21.68
C ASN A 112 14.39 1.60 21.55
N LEU A 113 15.18 2.59 21.11
CA LEU A 113 16.64 2.60 21.03
C LEU A 113 17.28 3.36 22.20
N ALA A 114 16.50 3.72 23.22
CA ALA A 114 16.91 4.54 24.35
C ALA A 114 17.52 5.89 23.92
N THR A 115 16.89 6.52 22.93
CA THR A 115 17.30 7.82 22.38
C THR A 115 17.14 8.90 23.45
N LYS A 116 18.16 9.75 23.62
CA LYS A 116 18.18 10.79 24.64
C LYS A 116 17.64 12.13 24.12
N VAL A 117 17.17 12.97 25.04
CA VAL A 117 16.77 14.35 24.72
C VAL A 117 17.96 15.11 24.14
N GLY A 118 17.80 15.70 22.95
CA GLY A 118 18.87 16.40 22.22
C GLY A 118 19.83 15.49 21.47
N GLU A 119 19.63 14.18 21.47
CA GLU A 119 20.41 13.26 20.65
C GLU A 119 20.10 13.47 19.17
N GLN A 120 21.08 13.23 18.30
CA GLN A 120 20.98 13.48 16.88
C GLN A 120 21.30 12.23 16.07
N TYR A 121 20.45 11.93 15.12
CA TYR A 121 20.66 10.92 14.08
C TYR A 121 20.49 11.57 12.69
N THR A 122 21.08 10.97 11.67
CA THR A 122 20.63 11.28 10.30
C THR A 122 19.25 10.71 10.08
N VAL A 123 18.50 11.26 9.11
CA VAL A 123 17.22 10.70 8.68
C VAL A 123 17.37 9.23 8.30
N GLU A 124 18.46 8.86 7.60
CA GLU A 124 18.75 7.48 7.25
C GLU A 124 18.87 6.59 8.52
N GLN A 125 19.68 6.99 9.50
CA GLN A 125 19.83 6.24 10.76
C GLN A 125 18.50 6.09 11.50
N ALA A 126 17.69 7.15 11.53
CA ALA A 126 16.37 7.12 12.15
C ALA A 126 15.43 6.17 11.41
N LEU A 127 15.42 6.16 10.07
CA LEU A 127 14.61 5.23 9.27
C LEU A 127 14.99 3.76 9.52
N TYR A 128 16.28 3.44 9.65
CA TYR A 128 16.70 2.10 10.04
C TYR A 128 16.18 1.73 11.44
N GLY A 129 16.26 2.64 12.41
CA GLY A 129 15.67 2.44 13.73
C GLY A 129 14.16 2.25 13.71
N LEU A 130 13.46 3.00 12.85
CA LEU A 130 12.01 2.93 12.65
C LEU A 130 11.56 1.59 12.05
N LEU A 131 12.14 1.23 10.91
CA LEU A 131 11.65 0.10 10.09
C LEU A 131 12.19 -1.23 10.61
N LEU A 132 13.48 -1.34 10.90
CA LEU A 132 14.10 -2.60 11.32
C LEU A 132 13.81 -2.92 12.79
N TYR A 133 14.03 -1.96 13.68
CA TYR A 133 13.90 -2.17 15.13
C TYR A 133 12.52 -1.83 15.68
N SER A 134 11.75 -1.05 14.94
CA SER A 134 10.41 -0.60 15.33
C SER A 134 10.40 0.40 16.49
N ALA A 135 11.48 1.19 16.64
CA ALA A 135 11.62 2.14 17.75
C ALA A 135 10.51 3.21 17.70
N ASN A 136 9.78 3.33 18.81
CA ASN A 136 8.63 4.23 18.87
C ASN A 136 9.03 5.69 19.01
N GLU A 137 10.04 5.99 19.84
CA GLU A 137 10.56 7.36 19.99
C GLU A 137 11.14 7.90 18.69
N ILE A 138 11.69 7.00 17.85
CA ILE A 138 12.15 7.37 16.52
C ILE A 138 11.00 7.82 15.64
N ALA A 139 9.84 7.14 15.71
CA ALA A 139 8.65 7.55 14.97
C ALA A 139 8.19 8.96 15.37
N TYR A 140 8.23 9.29 16.67
CA TYR A 140 7.88 10.63 17.15
C TYR A 140 8.92 11.68 16.73
N GLY A 141 10.21 11.36 16.81
CA GLY A 141 11.27 12.29 16.37
C GLY A 141 11.21 12.59 14.88
N LEU A 142 10.94 11.58 14.04
CA LEU A 142 10.72 11.76 12.61
C LEU A 142 9.44 12.56 12.35
N ALA A 143 8.36 12.30 13.09
CA ALA A 143 7.12 13.06 12.97
C ALA A 143 7.31 14.55 13.27
N GLU A 144 8.04 14.89 14.33
CA GLU A 144 8.39 16.28 14.65
C GLU A 144 9.30 16.90 13.58
N HIS A 145 10.26 16.14 13.05
CA HIS A 145 11.19 16.63 12.04
C HIS A 145 10.49 16.94 10.71
N VAL A 146 9.66 16.01 10.23
CA VAL A 146 8.94 16.14 8.95
C VAL A 146 7.77 17.09 9.03
N GLY A 147 6.95 16.98 10.10
CA GLY A 147 5.73 17.75 10.26
C GLY A 147 5.90 19.08 10.99
N GLY A 148 7.05 19.30 11.64
CA GLY A 148 7.23 20.42 12.56
C GLY A 148 6.52 20.23 13.91
N SER A 149 5.49 19.40 13.98
CA SER A 149 4.83 18.92 15.19
C SER A 149 4.21 17.55 14.94
N LEU A 150 3.91 16.80 16.02
CA LEU A 150 3.23 15.52 15.92
C LEU A 150 1.82 15.66 15.31
N GLU A 151 1.08 16.69 15.70
CA GLU A 151 -0.28 16.96 15.23
C GLU A 151 -0.29 17.18 13.71
N ASN A 152 0.58 18.05 13.21
CA ASN A 152 0.68 18.29 11.77
C ASN A 152 1.14 17.03 10.99
N PHE A 153 2.06 16.26 11.56
CA PHE A 153 2.47 15.00 10.94
C PHE A 153 1.31 13.98 10.84
N VAL A 154 0.47 13.89 11.88
CA VAL A 154 -0.71 13.03 11.87
C VAL A 154 -1.72 13.50 10.80
N GLU A 155 -1.88 14.80 10.61
CA GLU A 155 -2.69 15.32 9.50
C GLU A 155 -2.09 14.93 8.14
N MET A 156 -0.76 15.02 7.98
CA MET A 156 -0.07 14.55 6.77
C MET A 156 -0.26 13.05 6.56
N MET A 157 -0.17 12.23 7.62
CA MET A 157 -0.45 10.79 7.53
C MET A 157 -1.86 10.52 7.00
N ASN A 158 -2.86 11.16 7.57
CA ASN A 158 -4.26 10.97 7.16
C ASN A 158 -4.52 11.50 5.73
N ALA A 159 -3.88 12.60 5.35
CA ALA A 159 -3.96 13.11 3.98
C ALA A 159 -3.31 12.13 2.99
N ARG A 160 -2.08 11.67 3.29
CA ARG A 160 -1.35 10.75 2.43
C ARG A 160 -2.04 9.39 2.30
N ALA A 161 -2.60 8.87 3.39
CA ALA A 161 -3.38 7.65 3.37
C ALA A 161 -4.56 7.75 2.38
N ARG A 162 -5.33 8.86 2.42
CA ARG A 162 -6.42 9.09 1.46
C ARG A 162 -5.93 9.16 0.01
N GLU A 163 -4.80 9.82 -0.24
CA GLU A 163 -4.18 9.86 -1.58
C GLU A 163 -3.76 8.48 -2.09
N LEU A 164 -3.36 7.59 -1.18
CA LEU A 164 -3.04 6.20 -1.48
C LEU A 164 -4.28 5.31 -1.66
N GLY A 165 -5.49 5.86 -1.47
CA GLY A 165 -6.75 5.18 -1.74
C GLY A 165 -7.35 4.47 -0.52
N THR A 166 -6.99 4.84 0.69
CA THR A 166 -7.63 4.29 1.90
C THR A 166 -9.03 4.84 2.09
N VAL A 167 -9.93 4.03 2.63
CA VAL A 167 -11.35 4.37 2.80
C VAL A 167 -11.80 4.34 4.26
N ASN A 168 -11.14 3.54 5.08
CA ASN A 168 -11.57 3.24 6.45
C ASN A 168 -10.39 3.29 7.42
N THR A 169 -9.51 4.27 7.24
CA THR A 169 -8.28 4.44 8.02
C THR A 169 -8.25 5.81 8.68
N HIS A 170 -7.82 5.82 9.92
CA HIS A 170 -7.49 7.03 10.65
C HIS A 170 -6.27 6.79 11.55
N PHE A 171 -5.24 7.59 11.38
CA PHE A 171 -4.06 7.60 12.21
C PHE A 171 -4.18 8.67 13.28
N ALA A 172 -3.85 8.32 14.53
CA ALA A 172 -3.83 9.22 15.67
C ALA A 172 -2.39 9.49 16.19
N ASN A 173 -1.41 8.68 15.75
CA ASN A 173 -0.01 8.85 16.10
C ASN A 173 0.91 8.22 15.03
N ALA A 174 2.21 8.51 15.11
CA ALA A 174 3.21 8.06 14.15
C ALA A 174 3.75 6.64 14.41
N SER A 175 3.50 6.05 15.57
CA SER A 175 4.15 4.81 16.01
C SER A 175 3.25 3.58 15.93
N GLY A 176 1.93 3.74 15.99
CA GLY A 176 0.96 2.66 16.10
C GLY A 176 0.72 2.17 17.52
N LEU A 177 1.15 2.90 18.53
CA LEU A 177 0.69 2.69 19.89
C LEU A 177 -0.83 2.85 19.97
N TYR A 178 -1.44 2.06 20.86
CA TYR A 178 -2.90 2.01 20.91
C TYR A 178 -3.55 3.36 21.22
N ASP A 179 -4.51 3.70 20.39
CA ASP A 179 -5.48 4.77 20.56
C ASP A 179 -6.79 4.27 19.94
N PRO A 180 -7.96 4.46 20.57
CA PRO A 180 -9.23 4.00 20.00
C PRO A 180 -9.59 4.61 18.66
N ASN A 181 -9.00 5.78 18.34
CA ASN A 181 -9.16 6.45 17.06
C ASN A 181 -8.07 6.08 16.03
N HIS A 182 -7.11 5.20 16.39
CA HIS A 182 -6.03 4.76 15.52
C HIS A 182 -6.38 3.42 14.90
N TYR A 183 -7.02 3.41 13.75
CA TYR A 183 -7.53 2.20 13.10
C TYR A 183 -7.27 2.19 11.60
N THR A 184 -7.33 1.01 11.04
CA THR A 184 -7.19 0.74 9.59
C THR A 184 -8.00 -0.50 9.20
N THR A 185 -7.87 -0.93 7.96
CA THR A 185 -8.31 -2.23 7.44
C THR A 185 -7.15 -2.95 6.78
N ALA A 186 -7.25 -4.26 6.55
CA ALA A 186 -6.21 -4.98 5.80
C ALA A 186 -6.08 -4.44 4.38
N TYR A 187 -7.20 -4.09 3.74
CA TYR A 187 -7.22 -3.45 2.43
C TYR A 187 -6.49 -2.11 2.44
N ASP A 188 -6.85 -1.21 3.34
CA ASP A 188 -6.23 0.12 3.40
C ASP A 188 -4.73 0.04 3.67
N MET A 189 -4.32 -0.87 4.57
CA MET A 189 -2.90 -1.07 4.84
C MET A 189 -2.16 -1.66 3.63
N ALA A 190 -2.81 -2.51 2.82
CA ALA A 190 -2.23 -2.99 1.57
C ALA A 190 -2.04 -1.84 0.55
N MET A 191 -2.96 -0.88 0.51
CA MET A 191 -2.82 0.32 -0.33
C MET A 191 -1.65 1.20 0.12
N ILE A 192 -1.50 1.42 1.43
CA ILE A 192 -0.34 2.13 1.99
C ILE A 192 0.95 1.37 1.69
N ALA A 193 0.97 0.05 1.92
CA ALA A 193 2.11 -0.81 1.64
C ALA A 193 2.52 -0.77 0.16
N ARG A 194 1.55 -0.66 -0.75
CA ARG A 194 1.82 -0.49 -2.17
C ARG A 194 2.54 0.81 -2.48
N GLY A 195 2.17 1.92 -1.83
CA GLY A 195 2.91 3.17 -1.91
C GLY A 195 4.35 3.01 -1.43
N CYS A 196 4.56 2.30 -0.30
CA CYS A 196 5.88 2.01 0.24
C CYS A 196 6.73 1.15 -0.72
N TYR A 197 6.15 0.07 -1.26
CA TYR A 197 6.86 -0.88 -2.13
C TYR A 197 7.23 -0.27 -3.49
N ASN A 198 6.61 0.84 -3.87
CA ASN A 198 6.97 1.59 -5.07
C ASN A 198 8.01 2.70 -4.82
N ASN A 199 8.42 2.91 -3.58
CA ASN A 199 9.49 3.84 -3.24
C ASN A 199 10.80 3.09 -3.03
N SER A 200 11.75 3.27 -3.92
CA SER A 200 13.02 2.53 -3.90
C SER A 200 13.86 2.81 -2.66
N THR A 201 13.86 4.04 -2.13
CA THR A 201 14.57 4.39 -0.89
C THR A 201 13.98 3.65 0.30
N PHE A 202 12.65 3.63 0.39
CA PHE A 202 11.96 2.86 1.43
C PHE A 202 12.33 1.38 1.35
N VAL A 203 12.20 0.77 0.15
CA VAL A 203 12.48 -0.65 -0.06
C VAL A 203 13.93 -0.99 0.27
N ASN A 204 14.88 -0.17 -0.13
CA ASN A 204 16.31 -0.40 0.16
C ASN A 204 16.59 -0.49 1.67
N ILE A 205 15.94 0.34 2.49
CA ILE A 205 16.07 0.28 3.94
C ILE A 205 15.34 -0.92 4.52
N ASP A 206 14.08 -1.12 4.14
CA ASP A 206 13.20 -2.14 4.71
C ASP A 206 13.59 -3.58 4.31
N SER A 207 14.31 -3.76 3.20
CA SER A 207 14.81 -5.07 2.75
C SER A 207 16.15 -5.49 3.39
N THR A 208 16.67 -4.73 4.34
CA THR A 208 17.97 -5.00 4.98
C THR A 208 17.95 -6.33 5.75
N GLU A 209 18.77 -7.28 5.31
CA GLU A 209 18.89 -8.63 5.89
C GLU A 209 19.89 -8.67 7.04
N ASP A 210 20.96 -7.91 6.93
CA ASP A 210 22.06 -7.85 7.90
C ASP A 210 21.73 -6.99 9.14
N THR A 211 22.70 -6.90 10.04
CA THR A 211 22.65 -5.97 11.15
C THR A 211 22.91 -4.55 10.66
N TYR A 212 22.20 -3.58 11.23
CA TYR A 212 22.51 -2.17 11.07
C TYR A 212 23.09 -1.61 12.37
N THR A 213 24.06 -0.72 12.25
CA THR A 213 24.72 -0.09 13.41
C THR A 213 24.66 1.42 13.28
N ILE A 214 23.96 2.06 14.22
CA ILE A 214 24.11 3.50 14.46
C ILE A 214 25.39 3.68 15.26
N GLY A 215 26.35 4.43 14.72
CA GLY A 215 27.61 4.76 15.39
C GLY A 215 27.41 5.72 16.56
N PRO A 216 28.52 6.19 17.16
CA PRO A 216 28.48 7.21 18.18
C PRO A 216 27.72 8.46 17.74
N THR A 217 26.94 9.03 18.65
CA THR A 217 26.16 10.24 18.40
C THR A 217 26.75 11.45 19.13
N ASN A 218 26.14 12.61 19.02
CA ASN A 218 26.53 13.81 19.77
C ASN A 218 26.44 13.65 21.29
N LEU A 219 25.68 12.64 21.80
CA LEU A 219 25.46 12.44 23.24
C LEU A 219 25.96 11.11 23.79
N THR A 220 26.43 10.21 22.96
CA THR A 220 26.99 8.92 23.40
C THR A 220 28.13 8.45 22.50
N GLY A 221 29.19 7.89 23.12
CA GLY A 221 30.25 7.21 22.40
C GLY A 221 29.95 5.76 22.06
N GLU A 222 28.79 5.24 22.47
CA GLU A 222 28.40 3.86 22.24
C GLU A 222 27.63 3.73 20.93
N SER A 223 27.83 2.61 20.23
CA SER A 223 27.09 2.25 19.04
C SER A 223 25.87 1.40 19.39
N ARG A 224 24.83 1.51 18.60
CA ARG A 224 23.63 0.68 18.72
C ARG A 224 23.50 -0.23 17.50
N THR A 225 23.62 -1.54 17.72
CA THR A 225 23.49 -2.54 16.66
C THR A 225 22.18 -3.30 16.83
N PHE A 226 21.41 -3.38 15.77
CA PHE A 226 20.12 -4.08 15.76
C PHE A 226 19.87 -4.74 14.41
N ARG A 227 18.85 -5.59 14.38
CA ARG A 227 18.44 -6.33 13.20
C ARG A 227 16.98 -6.06 12.91
N HIS A 228 16.63 -6.30 11.65
CA HIS A 228 15.23 -6.31 11.25
C HIS A 228 14.42 -7.34 12.05
N ARG A 229 13.23 -6.95 12.55
CA ARG A 229 12.35 -7.84 13.33
C ARG A 229 11.51 -8.78 12.47
N HIS A 230 11.47 -8.57 11.17
CA HIS A 230 10.75 -9.41 10.23
C HIS A 230 11.41 -10.79 10.11
N GLN A 231 10.70 -11.86 10.48
CA GLN A 231 11.28 -13.19 10.59
C GLN A 231 11.38 -13.94 9.25
N MET A 232 10.83 -13.39 8.15
CA MET A 232 10.91 -14.04 6.83
C MET A 232 12.12 -13.59 6.00
N LEU A 233 12.93 -12.65 6.50
CA LEU A 233 14.17 -12.24 5.85
C LEU A 233 15.26 -13.30 6.04
N LYS A 234 16.30 -13.26 5.20
CA LYS A 234 17.42 -14.20 5.22
C LYS A 234 18.11 -14.29 6.59
N GLY A 235 18.46 -15.49 6.99
CA GLY A 235 19.07 -15.75 8.28
C GLY A 235 18.12 -15.64 9.47
N ARG A 236 16.80 -15.65 9.25
CA ARG A 236 15.74 -15.63 10.26
C ARG A 236 15.00 -16.96 10.33
N PRO A 237 14.38 -17.28 11.49
CA PRO A 237 13.72 -18.57 11.70
C PRO A 237 12.61 -18.93 10.69
N MET A 238 11.91 -17.94 10.16
CA MET A 238 10.80 -18.13 9.22
C MET A 238 11.20 -17.77 7.79
N TYR A 239 12.48 -17.81 7.46
CA TYR A 239 13.04 -17.41 6.17
C TYR A 239 12.17 -17.85 4.98
N TYR A 240 11.90 -16.90 4.10
CA TYR A 240 11.19 -17.08 2.84
C TYR A 240 11.99 -16.40 1.72
N GLU A 241 12.50 -17.17 0.77
CA GLU A 241 13.49 -16.71 -0.21
C GLU A 241 13.02 -15.51 -1.07
N TYR A 242 11.70 -15.34 -1.22
CA TYR A 242 11.11 -14.26 -2.01
C TYR A 242 10.78 -13.01 -1.18
N CYS A 243 10.96 -13.04 0.14
CA CYS A 243 10.66 -11.91 1.02
C CYS A 243 11.59 -10.72 0.74
N LYS A 244 11.00 -9.54 0.59
CA LYS A 244 11.68 -8.25 0.35
C LYS A 244 11.55 -7.27 1.53
N GLY A 245 11.12 -7.70 2.68
CA GLY A 245 10.92 -6.85 3.84
C GLY A 245 9.47 -6.79 4.29
N GLY A 246 9.17 -5.79 5.08
CA GLY A 246 7.85 -5.54 5.65
C GLY A 246 7.91 -5.17 7.12
N LYS A 247 6.76 -5.03 7.74
CA LYS A 247 6.64 -4.53 9.11
C LYS A 247 5.80 -5.42 10.00
N THR A 248 6.36 -5.76 11.16
CA THR A 248 5.64 -6.44 12.25
C THR A 248 4.99 -5.45 13.19
N GLY A 249 3.88 -5.82 13.80
CA GLY A 249 3.25 -5.08 14.89
C GLY A 249 2.66 -5.99 15.94
N PHE A 250 2.42 -5.43 17.12
CA PHE A 250 1.71 -6.05 18.22
C PHE A 250 1.27 -5.00 19.24
N THR A 251 0.06 -5.07 19.66
CA THR A 251 -0.48 -4.54 20.92
C THR A 251 -1.52 -5.54 21.42
N ASP A 252 -1.90 -5.47 22.69
CA ASP A 252 -2.93 -6.37 23.23
C ASP A 252 -4.26 -6.24 22.46
N GLN A 253 -4.56 -5.04 21.97
CA GLN A 253 -5.80 -4.75 21.24
C GLN A 253 -5.75 -5.20 19.78
N SER A 254 -4.57 -5.18 19.13
CA SER A 254 -4.42 -5.56 17.72
C SER A 254 -4.17 -7.06 17.51
N GLY A 255 -3.72 -7.77 18.56
CA GLY A 255 -3.03 -9.03 18.34
C GLY A 255 -1.75 -8.84 17.50
N PHE A 256 -1.26 -9.91 16.92
CA PHE A 256 -0.10 -9.82 16.03
C PHE A 256 -0.52 -9.38 14.63
N THR A 257 0.24 -8.43 14.08
CA THR A 257 0.02 -7.84 12.75
C THR A 257 1.27 -7.95 11.89
N LEU A 258 1.10 -8.06 10.58
CA LEU A 258 2.21 -8.16 9.64
C LEU A 258 1.83 -7.57 8.28
N VAL A 259 2.74 -6.79 7.73
CA VAL A 259 2.80 -6.43 6.31
C VAL A 259 4.07 -7.06 5.76
N THR A 260 4.00 -7.72 4.61
CA THR A 260 5.17 -8.32 3.96
C THR A 260 5.16 -8.04 2.48
N PHE A 261 6.34 -7.74 1.93
CA PHE A 261 6.62 -7.61 0.52
C PHE A 261 7.33 -8.87 0.02
N ALA A 262 6.94 -9.37 -1.13
CA ALA A 262 7.59 -10.50 -1.78
C ALA A 262 7.68 -10.33 -3.29
N GLU A 263 8.72 -10.90 -3.89
CA GLU A 263 8.95 -10.87 -5.33
C GLU A 263 9.49 -12.22 -5.80
N LYS A 264 8.80 -12.81 -6.77
CA LYS A 264 9.19 -14.04 -7.43
C LYS A 264 9.02 -13.85 -8.95
N ASN A 265 10.10 -14.04 -9.70
CA ASN A 265 10.13 -13.69 -11.12
C ASN A 265 9.69 -12.25 -11.34
N ASP A 266 8.72 -12.00 -12.22
CA ASP A 266 8.21 -10.65 -12.51
C ASP A 266 6.97 -10.27 -11.65
N MET A 267 6.60 -11.08 -10.66
CA MET A 267 5.44 -10.83 -9.82
C MET A 267 5.86 -10.26 -8.47
N ARG A 268 5.30 -9.11 -8.10
CA ARG A 268 5.50 -8.42 -6.82
C ARG A 268 4.21 -8.49 -6.03
N LEU A 269 4.24 -9.15 -4.89
CA LEU A 269 3.06 -9.34 -4.04
C LEU A 269 3.20 -8.63 -2.70
N ILE A 270 2.08 -8.17 -2.19
CA ILE A 270 1.94 -7.59 -0.84
C ILE A 270 0.91 -8.42 -0.08
N CYS A 271 1.32 -8.91 1.08
CA CYS A 271 0.44 -9.61 2.01
C CYS A 271 0.29 -8.78 3.30
N VAL A 272 -0.95 -8.59 3.73
CA VAL A 272 -1.27 -8.00 5.04
C VAL A 272 -2.13 -8.99 5.82
N VAL A 273 -1.70 -9.33 7.03
CA VAL A 273 -2.48 -10.14 7.96
C VAL A 273 -2.55 -9.45 9.32
N PHE A 274 -3.76 -9.39 9.88
CA PHE A 274 -4.06 -8.72 11.13
C PHE A 274 -4.85 -9.64 12.07
N ASN A 275 -4.86 -9.26 13.33
CA ASN A 275 -5.60 -9.97 14.36
C ASN A 275 -5.21 -11.45 14.44
N CYS A 276 -3.89 -11.72 14.39
CA CYS A 276 -3.36 -13.06 14.62
C CYS A 276 -3.22 -13.32 16.12
N SER A 277 -3.64 -14.48 16.57
CA SER A 277 -3.60 -14.89 17.98
C SER A 277 -2.21 -15.28 18.47
N ASP A 278 -1.30 -15.62 17.56
CA ASP A 278 0.07 -16.03 17.87
C ASP A 278 1.08 -15.38 16.93
N SER A 279 2.29 -15.16 17.44
CA SER A 279 3.36 -14.47 16.70
C SER A 279 3.84 -15.21 15.45
N ASN A 280 3.69 -16.54 15.37
CA ASN A 280 4.13 -17.34 14.24
C ASN A 280 3.05 -17.43 13.15
N ILE A 281 1.76 -17.40 13.57
CA ILE A 281 0.61 -17.48 12.65
C ILE A 281 0.73 -16.43 11.55
N ARG A 282 1.08 -15.18 11.90
CA ARG A 282 1.23 -14.10 10.91
C ARG A 282 2.24 -14.44 9.81
N PHE A 283 3.31 -15.18 10.12
CA PHE A 283 4.33 -15.57 9.12
C PHE A 283 3.93 -16.82 8.33
N THR A 284 3.32 -17.81 8.99
CA THR A 284 2.85 -19.03 8.31
C THR A 284 1.71 -18.71 7.34
N ASP A 285 0.75 -17.90 7.75
CA ASP A 285 -0.36 -17.48 6.91
C ASP A 285 0.14 -16.63 5.72
N THR A 286 1.07 -15.70 5.97
CA THR A 286 1.69 -14.91 4.91
C THR A 286 2.41 -15.77 3.88
N ARG A 287 3.19 -16.79 4.32
CA ARG A 287 3.83 -17.74 3.42
C ARG A 287 2.80 -18.50 2.59
N THR A 288 1.76 -19.03 3.23
CA THR A 288 0.68 -19.76 2.56
C THR A 288 0.04 -18.92 1.45
N LEU A 289 -0.23 -17.64 1.75
CA LEU A 289 -0.81 -16.71 0.76
C LEU A 289 0.16 -16.39 -0.38
N PHE A 290 1.45 -16.18 -0.09
CA PHE A 290 2.43 -15.94 -1.14
C PHE A 290 2.64 -17.15 -2.04
N ASP A 291 2.82 -18.35 -1.47
CA ASP A 291 2.97 -19.56 -2.24
C ASP A 291 1.76 -19.77 -3.16
N TRP A 292 0.54 -19.64 -2.61
CA TRP A 292 -0.67 -19.72 -3.39
C TRP A 292 -0.76 -18.64 -4.48
N GLY A 293 -0.41 -17.39 -4.16
CA GLY A 293 -0.46 -16.29 -5.12
C GLY A 293 0.52 -16.50 -6.29
N PHE A 294 1.78 -16.83 -5.99
CA PHE A 294 2.79 -17.09 -7.02
C PHE A 294 2.53 -18.34 -7.87
N ASP A 295 1.89 -19.36 -7.30
CA ASP A 295 1.62 -20.59 -8.01
C ASP A 295 0.35 -20.55 -8.88
N ASN A 296 -0.57 -19.61 -8.59
CA ASN A 296 -1.88 -19.57 -9.24
C ASN A 296 -2.11 -18.38 -10.16
N PHE A 297 -1.26 -17.34 -10.13
CA PHE A 297 -1.47 -16.14 -10.90
C PHE A 297 -0.26 -15.77 -11.76
N LYS A 298 -0.53 -15.03 -12.83
CA LYS A 298 0.45 -14.45 -13.75
C LYS A 298 0.06 -13.06 -14.17
N LYS A 299 1.06 -12.29 -14.61
CA LYS A 299 0.82 -11.00 -15.29
C LYS A 299 0.70 -11.22 -16.80
N ILE A 300 -0.22 -10.50 -17.42
CA ILE A 300 -0.37 -10.42 -18.86
C ILE A 300 -0.49 -8.95 -19.27
N THR A 301 -0.17 -8.67 -20.54
CA THR A 301 -0.38 -7.34 -21.11
C THR A 301 -1.57 -7.38 -22.06
N ALA A 302 -2.63 -6.62 -21.76
CA ALA A 302 -3.69 -6.33 -22.70
C ALA A 302 -3.24 -5.21 -23.64
N SER A 303 -3.33 -5.43 -24.94
CA SER A 303 -2.96 -4.42 -25.94
C SER A 303 -3.92 -3.23 -25.88
N SER A 304 -3.47 -2.07 -26.39
CA SER A 304 -4.32 -0.89 -26.54
C SER A 304 -5.57 -1.18 -27.39
N ASP A 305 -5.45 -2.02 -28.43
CA ASP A 305 -6.59 -2.40 -29.29
C ASP A 305 -7.61 -3.24 -28.52
N THR A 306 -7.15 -4.18 -27.69
CA THR A 306 -8.02 -4.96 -26.80
C THR A 306 -8.77 -4.04 -25.85
N ILE A 307 -8.07 -3.12 -25.19
CA ILE A 307 -8.69 -2.17 -24.25
C ILE A 307 -9.67 -1.26 -24.99
N SER A 308 -9.28 -0.72 -26.15
CA SER A 308 -10.10 0.16 -26.98
C SER A 308 -11.46 -0.43 -27.32
N SER A 309 -11.51 -1.72 -27.61
CA SER A 309 -12.77 -2.40 -27.98
C SER A 309 -13.83 -2.34 -26.87
N TYR A 310 -13.41 -2.28 -25.60
CA TYR A 310 -14.33 -2.17 -24.47
C TYR A 310 -14.79 -0.72 -24.21
N PHE A 311 -13.99 0.27 -24.65
CA PHE A 311 -14.31 1.69 -24.46
C PHE A 311 -15.25 2.26 -25.50
N SER A 312 -15.47 1.58 -26.62
CA SER A 312 -16.23 2.12 -27.77
C SER A 312 -17.65 2.58 -27.46
N GLY A 313 -18.27 2.08 -26.38
CA GLY A 313 -19.59 2.50 -25.92
C GLY A 313 -19.59 3.37 -24.66
N SER A 314 -18.42 3.73 -24.14
CA SER A 314 -18.29 4.43 -22.87
C SER A 314 -18.71 5.90 -22.94
N ASN A 315 -19.05 6.49 -21.78
CA ASN A 315 -19.35 7.93 -21.67
C ASN A 315 -18.19 8.82 -22.16
N TYR A 316 -16.96 8.35 -22.08
CA TYR A 316 -15.79 9.08 -22.58
C TYR A 316 -15.84 9.23 -24.10
N TYR A 317 -16.15 8.17 -24.84
CA TYR A 317 -16.27 8.22 -26.29
C TYR A 317 -17.56 8.94 -26.76
N GLN A 318 -18.56 9.05 -25.89
CA GLN A 318 -19.79 9.78 -26.16
C GLN A 318 -19.65 11.28 -25.85
N SER A 319 -18.59 11.71 -25.19
CA SER A 319 -18.38 13.12 -24.87
C SER A 319 -18.11 13.96 -26.15
N ALA A 320 -18.56 15.21 -26.13
CA ALA A 320 -18.27 16.15 -27.20
C ALA A 320 -16.77 16.49 -27.29
N VAL A 321 -16.06 16.41 -26.17
CA VAL A 321 -14.59 16.59 -26.09
C VAL A 321 -13.90 15.49 -26.90
N TYR A 322 -14.28 14.23 -26.73
CA TYR A 322 -13.70 13.13 -27.52
C TYR A 322 -13.99 13.30 -29.01
N SER A 323 -15.24 13.64 -29.36
CA SER A 323 -15.61 13.85 -30.77
C SER A 323 -14.81 14.99 -31.44
N ARG A 324 -14.45 16.03 -30.65
CA ARG A 324 -13.72 17.20 -31.15
C ARG A 324 -12.21 17.03 -31.15
N TYR A 325 -11.69 16.29 -30.18
CA TYR A 325 -10.24 16.16 -29.95
C TYR A 325 -9.88 14.69 -29.63
N PRO A 326 -10.15 13.74 -30.53
CA PRO A 326 -9.91 12.32 -30.29
C PRO A 326 -8.42 12.02 -30.03
N GLU A 327 -7.51 12.84 -30.57
CA GLU A 327 -6.08 12.73 -30.37
C GLU A 327 -5.63 13.00 -28.92
N ASN A 328 -6.47 13.62 -28.11
CA ASN A 328 -6.22 13.86 -26.70
C ASN A 328 -6.54 12.64 -25.83
N PHE A 329 -7.14 11.60 -26.40
CA PHE A 329 -7.50 10.36 -25.73
C PHE A 329 -6.62 9.23 -26.27
N SER A 330 -5.74 8.74 -25.47
CA SER A 330 -4.93 7.58 -25.82
C SER A 330 -5.10 6.48 -24.80
N LEU A 331 -5.29 5.27 -25.27
CA LEU A 331 -5.30 4.08 -24.45
C LEU A 331 -3.96 3.39 -24.62
N SER A 332 -3.27 3.17 -23.51
CA SER A 332 -2.04 2.40 -23.50
C SER A 332 -2.32 0.93 -23.18
N ALA A 333 -1.41 0.06 -23.62
CA ALA A 333 -1.39 -1.32 -23.13
C ALA A 333 -1.35 -1.33 -21.59
N SER A 334 -2.09 -2.23 -20.98
CA SER A 334 -2.18 -2.33 -19.51
C SER A 334 -1.77 -3.72 -19.05
N THR A 335 -1.07 -3.77 -17.94
CA THR A 335 -0.73 -5.04 -17.28
C THR A 335 -1.86 -5.46 -16.36
N LEU A 336 -2.27 -6.71 -16.46
CA LEU A 336 -3.32 -7.33 -15.64
C LEU A 336 -2.76 -8.56 -14.94
N THR A 337 -3.28 -8.84 -13.76
CA THR A 337 -2.98 -10.08 -13.02
C THR A 337 -4.19 -11.01 -13.12
N ILE A 338 -3.96 -12.19 -13.65
CA ILE A 338 -5.02 -13.17 -13.91
C ILE A 338 -4.60 -14.57 -13.42
N PRO A 339 -5.56 -15.49 -13.21
CA PRO A 339 -5.24 -16.89 -12.95
C PRO A 339 -4.36 -17.49 -14.05
N ASN A 340 -3.45 -18.42 -13.69
CA ASN A 340 -2.50 -19.04 -14.62
C ASN A 340 -3.17 -19.74 -15.81
N HIS A 341 -4.35 -20.30 -15.60
CA HIS A 341 -5.13 -21.02 -16.62
C HIS A 341 -6.00 -20.10 -17.48
N ALA A 342 -6.09 -18.79 -17.15
CA ALA A 342 -6.84 -17.79 -17.92
C ALA A 342 -5.99 -17.19 -19.04
N ASN A 343 -6.66 -16.68 -20.08
CA ASN A 343 -6.09 -15.94 -21.20
C ASN A 343 -6.74 -14.57 -21.35
N VAL A 344 -6.17 -13.70 -22.18
CA VAL A 344 -6.73 -12.35 -22.46
C VAL A 344 -8.16 -12.46 -23.00
N SER A 345 -8.49 -13.47 -23.79
CA SER A 345 -9.83 -13.69 -24.34
C SER A 345 -10.90 -14.01 -23.30
N ASP A 346 -10.48 -14.42 -22.10
CA ASP A 346 -11.39 -14.80 -21.02
C ASP A 346 -11.71 -13.61 -20.09
N ILE A 347 -11.11 -12.44 -20.37
CA ILE A 347 -11.24 -11.24 -19.55
C ILE A 347 -12.40 -10.40 -20.08
N THR A 348 -13.28 -9.99 -19.18
CA THR A 348 -14.25 -8.93 -19.45
C THR A 348 -13.75 -7.65 -18.77
N LEU A 349 -13.51 -6.60 -19.56
CA LEU A 349 -13.16 -5.30 -19.04
C LEU A 349 -14.45 -4.48 -18.86
N ALA A 350 -14.68 -3.98 -17.66
CA ALA A 350 -15.74 -3.02 -17.39
C ALA A 350 -15.12 -1.62 -17.30
N VAL A 351 -15.68 -0.67 -18.04
CA VAL A 351 -15.29 0.74 -17.94
C VAL A 351 -16.01 1.32 -16.74
N ASN A 352 -15.28 2.01 -15.87
CA ASN A 352 -15.89 2.73 -14.77
C ASN A 352 -16.48 4.06 -15.30
N GLU A 353 -17.78 4.12 -15.44
CA GLU A 353 -18.54 5.26 -15.93
C GLU A 353 -18.86 6.24 -14.78
N ASN A 354 -17.88 6.64 -13.99
CA ASN A 354 -18.07 7.58 -12.87
C ASN A 354 -18.50 8.98 -13.29
N TYR A 355 -18.41 9.30 -14.58
CA TYR A 355 -18.71 10.62 -15.10
C TYR A 355 -19.62 10.53 -16.33
N THR A 356 -20.62 11.37 -16.37
CA THR A 356 -21.46 11.54 -17.55
C THR A 356 -20.68 12.26 -18.68
N PRO A 357 -21.08 12.13 -19.95
CA PRO A 357 -20.48 12.89 -21.04
C PRO A 357 -20.50 14.42 -20.79
N GLU A 358 -21.57 14.92 -20.17
CA GLU A 358 -21.74 16.34 -19.85
C GLU A 358 -20.73 16.80 -18.76
N GLU A 359 -20.50 15.99 -17.72
CA GLU A 359 -19.50 16.29 -16.68
C GLU A 359 -18.09 16.30 -17.26
N ILE A 360 -17.79 15.41 -18.19
CA ILE A 360 -16.50 15.38 -18.90
C ILE A 360 -16.32 16.66 -19.71
N ASP A 361 -17.32 17.08 -20.46
CA ASP A 361 -17.28 18.28 -21.28
C ASP A 361 -17.19 19.56 -20.43
N ASN A 362 -17.91 19.63 -19.33
CA ASN A 362 -17.88 20.73 -18.38
C ASN A 362 -16.51 20.85 -17.70
N ALA A 363 -15.91 19.75 -17.26
CA ALA A 363 -14.59 19.75 -16.69
C ALA A 363 -13.52 20.25 -17.66
N TYR A 364 -13.58 19.83 -18.93
CA TYR A 364 -12.69 20.32 -19.96
C TYR A 364 -12.83 21.82 -20.17
N THR A 365 -14.06 22.32 -20.24
CA THR A 365 -14.36 23.75 -20.49
C THR A 365 -13.94 24.64 -19.33
N THR A 366 -14.09 24.16 -18.10
CA THR A 366 -13.78 24.92 -16.88
C THR A 366 -12.34 24.80 -16.44
N GLY A 367 -11.54 23.97 -17.10
CA GLY A 367 -10.14 23.71 -16.74
C GLY A 367 -9.99 22.91 -15.43
N ILE A 368 -11.06 22.32 -14.94
CA ILE A 368 -11.03 21.42 -13.78
C ILE A 368 -10.31 20.15 -14.18
N ARG A 369 -9.28 19.78 -13.41
CA ARG A 369 -8.55 18.54 -13.65
C ARG A 369 -9.42 17.34 -13.28
N PHE A 370 -9.82 16.59 -14.27
CA PHE A 370 -10.39 15.28 -14.11
C PHE A 370 -9.30 14.26 -13.75
N LYS A 371 -9.46 13.56 -12.66
CA LYS A 371 -8.83 12.25 -12.51
C LYS A 371 -9.86 11.21 -12.95
N SER A 372 -9.90 10.90 -14.23
CA SER A 372 -10.62 9.73 -14.70
C SER A 372 -9.83 8.48 -14.34
N VAL A 373 -10.49 7.57 -13.67
CA VAL A 373 -9.96 6.28 -13.32
C VAL A 373 -10.74 5.23 -14.07
N SER A 374 -10.11 4.67 -15.07
CA SER A 374 -10.62 3.46 -15.69
C SER A 374 -10.25 2.28 -14.80
N TYR A 375 -11.26 1.59 -14.26
CA TYR A 375 -11.06 0.30 -13.62
C TYR A 375 -11.30 -0.80 -14.64
N THR A 376 -10.32 -1.65 -14.73
CA THR A 376 -10.55 -2.98 -15.25
C THR A 376 -10.95 -3.86 -14.07
N HIS A 377 -12.23 -4.12 -13.90
CA HIS A 377 -12.66 -5.21 -13.05
C HIS A 377 -12.57 -6.50 -13.84
N LEU A 378 -11.76 -7.43 -13.39
CA LEU A 378 -11.97 -8.83 -13.69
C LEU A 378 -13.23 -9.25 -12.94
N THR A 379 -14.39 -9.19 -13.59
CA THR A 379 -15.54 -9.88 -13.08
C THR A 379 -15.40 -11.35 -13.47
N LEU A 380 -14.69 -12.10 -12.64
CA LEU A 380 -14.85 -13.53 -12.64
C LEU A 380 -16.15 -13.83 -11.90
N PRO A 381 -16.95 -14.81 -12.35
CA PRO A 381 -18.20 -15.11 -11.69
C PRO A 381 -17.93 -15.50 -10.24
N THR A 382 -18.58 -14.77 -9.32
CA THR A 382 -18.66 -15.16 -7.91
C THR A 382 -19.43 -16.46 -7.86
N ILE A 383 -18.84 -17.50 -7.28
CA ILE A 383 -19.52 -18.76 -6.97
C ILE A 383 -20.50 -18.52 -5.83
#